data_b06ab0e6cc7b544998a9d461dd25bf79
#
_entry.id   b06ab0e6cc7b544998a9d461dd25bf79
#
_cell.length_a   1.000
_cell.length_b   1.000
_cell.length_c   1.000
_cell.angle_alpha   90.00
_cell.angle_beta   90.00
_cell.angle_gamma   90.00
#
_symmetry.space_group_name_H-M   'P 1'
#
loop_
_entity.id
_entity.type
_entity.pdbx_description
1 polymer ?
#
loop_
_entity_poly.entity_id
_entity_poly.type
_entity_poly.pdbx_seq_one_letter_code
_entity_poly.pdbx_strand_id
1 'polypeptide(L)'
;MLERLKSIHYMFLASLIFMVFPILSAVIGEIPSWHLLVDILFVVAYLGVLTTKSQRLSWIFWIIMLAYVAGNTIFINGNYVWFFFFLANLLIYHFRVRSLRSLHVWTFLLAQVLVVGQLMMLQSVETELVAFELGILTFVDLMTLGLVRIRIVEDLKEAQAKQNAQINLLLAENERSRIGQDL
;
A
#
# COMPACT_ATOMS: atom_id res chain seq x y z
N MET A 1 14.42 2.70 16.93
CA MET A 1 14.29 2.08 15.61
C MET A 1 13.91 0.60 15.71
N LEU A 2 14.65 -0.22 16.40
CA LEU A 2 14.41 -1.69 16.56
C LEU A 2 13.04 -2.04 17.18
N GLU A 3 12.57 -1.31 18.20
CA GLU A 3 11.25 -1.55 18.80
C GLU A 3 10.08 -1.29 17.85
N ARG A 4 10.26 -0.37 16.89
CA ARG A 4 9.26 -0.10 15.87
C ARG A 4 9.23 -1.14 14.78
N LEU A 5 10.38 -1.69 14.40
CA LEU A 5 10.44 -2.83 13.48
C LEU A 5 9.69 -4.03 14.05
N LYS A 6 9.74 -4.23 15.38
CA LYS A 6 8.94 -5.27 16.06
C LYS A 6 7.44 -5.03 16.04
N SER A 7 6.99 -3.78 15.92
CA SER A 7 5.58 -3.42 15.85
C SER A 7 5.02 -3.44 14.41
N ILE A 8 5.88 -3.58 13.40
CA ILE A 8 5.47 -3.69 12.00
C ILE A 8 4.84 -5.07 11.80
N HIS A 9 3.63 -5.07 11.22
CA HIS A 9 2.96 -6.31 10.90
C HIS A 9 3.86 -7.15 9.99
N TYR A 10 4.08 -8.42 10.35
CA TYR A 10 5.00 -9.34 9.63
C TYR A 10 4.72 -9.43 8.12
N MET A 11 3.48 -9.20 7.67
CA MET A 11 3.11 -9.17 6.26
C MET A 11 3.88 -8.12 5.44
N PHE A 12 4.19 -6.95 6.05
CA PHE A 12 4.99 -5.94 5.36
C PHE A 12 6.44 -6.38 5.16
N LEU A 13 7.00 -7.11 6.13
CA LEU A 13 8.36 -7.64 6.02
C LEU A 13 8.38 -8.86 5.09
N ALA A 14 7.36 -9.72 5.14
CA ALA A 14 7.25 -10.88 4.27
C ALA A 14 7.15 -10.47 2.79
N SER A 15 6.49 -9.35 2.48
CA SER A 15 6.39 -8.85 1.11
C SER A 15 7.77 -8.55 0.50
N LEU A 16 8.77 -8.14 1.30
CA LEU A 16 10.13 -7.88 0.80
C LEU A 16 10.81 -9.12 0.18
N ILE A 17 10.29 -10.32 0.38
CA ILE A 17 10.79 -11.53 -0.29
C ILE A 17 10.71 -11.41 -1.82
N PHE A 18 9.74 -10.65 -2.32
CA PHE A 18 9.62 -10.40 -3.77
C PHE A 18 10.77 -9.57 -4.35
N MET A 19 11.55 -8.86 -3.50
CA MET A 19 12.78 -8.18 -3.94
C MET A 19 13.88 -9.16 -4.38
N VAL A 20 13.72 -10.45 -4.08
CA VAL A 20 14.62 -11.49 -4.58
C VAL A 20 14.63 -11.53 -6.12
N PHE A 21 13.50 -11.29 -6.78
CA PHE A 21 13.41 -11.33 -8.23
C PHE A 21 14.30 -10.28 -8.93
N PRO A 22 14.18 -8.96 -8.67
CA PRO A 22 15.06 -7.98 -9.29
C PRO A 22 16.54 -8.19 -8.90
N ILE A 23 16.82 -8.59 -7.65
CA ILE A 23 18.17 -8.88 -7.20
C ILE A 23 18.78 -10.04 -8.01
N LEU A 24 18.03 -11.14 -8.20
CA LEU A 24 18.47 -12.26 -9.02
C LEU A 24 18.68 -11.85 -10.47
N SER A 25 17.75 -11.10 -11.08
CA SER A 25 17.89 -10.61 -12.47
C SER A 25 19.15 -9.76 -12.64
N ALA A 26 19.51 -8.95 -11.64
CA ALA A 26 20.76 -8.18 -11.67
C ALA A 26 22.00 -9.06 -11.48
N VAL A 27 21.92 -10.13 -10.66
CA VAL A 27 23.04 -11.06 -10.42
C VAL A 27 23.31 -11.94 -11.64
N ILE A 28 22.26 -12.42 -12.33
CA ILE A 28 22.40 -13.23 -13.55
C ILE A 28 22.69 -12.39 -14.80
N GLY A 29 22.73 -11.07 -14.68
CA GLY A 29 23.13 -10.16 -15.76
C GLY A 29 22.00 -9.79 -16.74
N GLU A 30 20.74 -10.10 -16.42
CA GLU A 30 19.59 -9.65 -17.21
C GLU A 30 19.39 -8.13 -17.10
N ILE A 31 19.79 -7.56 -15.97
CA ILE A 31 19.72 -6.12 -15.67
C ILE A 31 21.11 -5.63 -15.27
N PRO A 32 21.48 -4.38 -15.59
CA PRO A 32 22.77 -3.82 -15.18
C PRO A 32 22.97 -3.88 -13.66
N SER A 33 24.16 -4.28 -13.21
CA SER A 33 24.47 -4.47 -11.77
C SER A 33 24.32 -3.19 -10.93
N TRP A 34 24.45 -1.99 -11.51
CA TRP A 34 24.19 -0.73 -10.81
C TRP A 34 22.73 -0.61 -10.34
N HIS A 35 21.81 -1.36 -10.95
CA HIS A 35 20.40 -1.39 -10.59
C HIS A 35 20.18 -1.90 -9.15
N LEU A 36 21.09 -2.71 -8.60
CA LEU A 36 21.06 -3.13 -7.21
C LEU A 36 21.02 -1.95 -6.23
N LEU A 37 21.66 -0.82 -6.58
CA LEU A 37 21.59 0.39 -5.75
C LEU A 37 20.18 0.98 -5.74
N VAL A 38 19.47 0.91 -6.86
CA VAL A 38 18.08 1.38 -7.00
C VAL A 38 17.14 0.47 -6.23
N ASP A 39 17.37 -0.84 -6.25
CA ASP A 39 16.60 -1.82 -5.47
C ASP A 39 16.79 -1.61 -3.96
N ILE A 40 18.03 -1.36 -3.52
CA ILE A 40 18.32 -1.00 -2.13
C ILE A 40 17.58 0.28 -1.73
N LEU A 41 17.59 1.30 -2.60
CA LEU A 41 16.88 2.56 -2.35
C LEU A 41 15.37 2.33 -2.16
N PHE A 42 14.76 1.45 -2.95
CA PHE A 42 13.35 1.06 -2.77
C PHE A 42 13.11 0.43 -1.40
N VAL A 43 13.95 -0.54 -1.00
CA VAL A 43 13.84 -1.20 0.31
C VAL A 43 14.00 -0.20 1.45
N VAL A 44 14.97 0.71 1.35
CA VAL A 44 15.17 1.79 2.34
C VAL A 44 13.97 2.71 2.41
N ALA A 45 13.41 3.11 1.26
CA ALA A 45 12.22 3.95 1.20
C ALA A 45 11.00 3.23 1.80
N TYR A 46 10.80 1.95 1.48
CA TYR A 46 9.73 1.13 2.02
C TYR A 46 9.79 1.01 3.54
N LEU A 47 10.95 0.64 4.08
CA LEU A 47 11.16 0.59 5.53
C LEU A 47 11.08 1.98 6.18
N GLY A 48 11.53 3.01 5.45
CA GLY A 48 11.42 4.40 5.85
C GLY A 48 9.98 4.85 6.05
N VAL A 49 9.07 4.52 5.12
CA VAL A 49 7.63 4.79 5.29
C VAL A 49 7.09 4.12 6.55
N LEU A 50 7.41 2.84 6.75
CA LEU A 50 6.88 2.06 7.88
C LEU A 50 7.39 2.54 9.24
N THR A 51 8.60 3.12 9.31
CA THR A 51 9.26 3.48 10.57
C THR A 51 9.21 4.96 10.91
N THR A 52 9.01 5.84 9.93
CA THR A 52 9.02 7.30 10.15
C THR A 52 7.75 7.78 10.85
N LYS A 53 7.92 8.81 11.72
CA LYS A 53 6.78 9.57 12.28
C LYS A 53 6.52 10.87 11.51
N SER A 54 7.51 11.31 10.74
CA SER A 54 7.42 12.55 9.99
C SER A 54 6.58 12.39 8.74
N GLN A 55 5.48 13.12 8.65
CA GLN A 55 4.63 13.11 7.47
C GLN A 55 5.39 13.56 6.20
N ARG A 56 6.31 14.52 6.33
CA ARG A 56 7.11 14.99 5.18
C ARG A 56 8.05 13.90 4.66
N LEU A 57 8.76 13.20 5.56
CA LEU A 57 9.64 12.08 5.18
C LEU A 57 8.83 10.91 4.60
N SER A 58 7.67 10.60 5.16
CA SER A 58 6.78 9.58 4.62
C SER A 58 6.37 9.91 3.17
N TRP A 59 6.07 11.17 2.86
CA TRP A 59 5.79 11.61 1.50
C TRP A 59 6.98 11.48 0.56
N ILE A 60 8.19 11.84 1.00
CA ILE A 60 9.41 11.69 0.20
C ILE A 60 9.63 10.22 -0.15
N PHE A 61 9.56 9.33 0.84
CA PHE A 61 9.72 7.89 0.61
C PHE A 61 8.63 7.32 -0.30
N TRP A 62 7.38 7.79 -0.14
CA TRP A 62 6.27 7.41 -1.01
C TRP A 62 6.54 7.77 -2.48
N ILE A 63 6.98 8.99 -2.75
CA ILE A 63 7.31 9.43 -4.11
C ILE A 63 8.50 8.65 -4.68
N ILE A 64 9.53 8.36 -3.87
CA ILE A 64 10.68 7.55 -4.30
C ILE A 64 10.20 6.15 -4.73
N MET A 65 9.31 5.52 -3.97
CA MET A 65 8.76 4.21 -4.33
C MET A 65 7.90 4.25 -5.59
N LEU A 66 7.06 5.27 -5.75
CA LEU A 66 6.28 5.45 -6.98
C LEU A 66 7.19 5.63 -8.20
N ALA A 67 8.21 6.47 -8.08
CA ALA A 67 9.20 6.68 -9.15
C ALA A 67 9.97 5.40 -9.47
N TYR A 68 10.33 4.61 -8.46
CA TYR A 68 10.97 3.31 -8.63
C TYR A 68 10.07 2.38 -9.45
N VAL A 69 8.83 2.16 -9.02
CA VAL A 69 7.94 1.20 -9.68
C VAL A 69 7.59 1.66 -11.10
N ALA A 70 7.17 2.91 -11.27
CA ALA A 70 6.82 3.43 -12.59
C ALA A 70 8.04 3.49 -13.52
N GLY A 71 9.17 3.98 -13.05
CA GLY A 71 10.41 4.09 -13.84
C GLY A 71 10.91 2.72 -14.29
N ASN A 72 10.96 1.74 -13.39
CA ASN A 72 11.44 0.40 -13.75
C ASN A 72 10.48 -0.34 -14.69
N THR A 73 9.16 -0.18 -14.50
CA THR A 73 8.18 -0.74 -15.43
C THR A 73 8.33 -0.16 -16.83
N ILE A 74 8.62 1.14 -16.94
CA ILE A 74 8.75 1.83 -18.23
C ILE A 74 10.10 1.55 -18.92
N PHE A 75 11.22 1.59 -18.16
CA PHE A 75 12.56 1.65 -18.76
C PHE A 75 13.37 0.35 -18.66
N ILE A 76 13.00 -0.55 -17.76
CA ILE A 76 13.76 -1.77 -17.51
C ILE A 76 12.97 -3.01 -17.94
N ASN A 77 11.85 -3.30 -17.28
CA ASN A 77 11.05 -4.48 -17.55
C ASN A 77 9.63 -4.32 -17.02
N GLY A 78 8.61 -4.60 -17.85
CA GLY A 78 7.20 -4.56 -17.48
C GLY A 78 6.84 -5.40 -16.25
N ASN A 79 7.63 -6.41 -15.91
CA ASN A 79 7.40 -7.22 -14.71
C ASN A 79 7.43 -6.42 -13.40
N TYR A 80 8.03 -5.22 -13.39
CA TYR A 80 8.00 -4.33 -12.22
C TYR A 80 6.58 -3.80 -11.90
N VAL A 81 5.63 -3.95 -12.79
CA VAL A 81 4.21 -3.61 -12.54
C VAL A 81 3.65 -4.32 -11.29
N TRP A 82 4.13 -5.51 -10.96
CA TRP A 82 3.76 -6.23 -9.75
C TRP A 82 4.08 -5.48 -8.46
N PHE A 83 5.05 -4.57 -8.48
CA PHE A 83 5.41 -3.78 -7.31
C PHE A 83 4.34 -2.74 -6.92
N PHE A 84 3.37 -2.45 -7.80
CA PHE A 84 2.19 -1.68 -7.41
C PHE A 84 1.40 -2.35 -6.26
N PHE A 85 1.52 -3.66 -6.08
CA PHE A 85 0.97 -4.36 -4.92
C PHE A 85 1.56 -3.87 -3.59
N PHE A 86 2.85 -3.58 -3.52
CA PHE A 86 3.49 -3.02 -2.31
C PHE A 86 2.89 -1.66 -1.98
N LEU A 87 2.72 -0.83 -3.01
CA LEU A 87 2.16 0.51 -2.86
C LEU A 87 0.69 0.44 -2.46
N ALA A 88 -0.09 -0.46 -3.05
CA ALA A 88 -1.47 -0.71 -2.67
C ALA A 88 -1.61 -1.14 -1.20
N ASN A 89 -0.77 -2.06 -0.74
CA ASN A 89 -0.75 -2.48 0.66
C ASN A 89 -0.42 -1.33 1.61
N LEU A 90 0.53 -0.47 1.26
CA LEU A 90 0.83 0.73 2.04
C LEU A 90 -0.35 1.70 2.09
N LEU A 91 -1.06 1.91 0.97
CA LEU A 91 -2.26 2.74 0.94
C LEU A 91 -3.33 2.26 1.92
N ILE A 92 -3.58 0.95 1.95
CA ILE A 92 -4.65 0.34 2.73
C ILE A 92 -4.29 0.28 4.22
N TYR A 93 -3.12 -0.27 4.54
CA TYR A 93 -2.76 -0.65 5.91
C TYR A 93 -1.93 0.39 6.65
N HIS A 94 -1.04 1.11 5.96
CA HIS A 94 -0.18 2.11 6.59
C HIS A 94 -0.82 3.50 6.56
N PHE A 95 -1.19 4.01 5.39
CA PHE A 95 -1.83 5.32 5.23
C PHE A 95 -3.32 5.30 5.61
N ARG A 96 -3.91 4.11 5.77
CA ARG A 96 -5.32 3.90 6.13
C ARG A 96 -6.26 4.77 5.30
N VAL A 97 -6.06 4.75 3.99
CA VAL A 97 -6.85 5.54 3.06
C VAL A 97 -8.31 5.08 3.12
N ARG A 98 -9.20 6.02 3.46
CA ARG A 98 -10.66 5.79 3.54
C ARG A 98 -11.43 6.48 2.43
N SER A 99 -10.78 7.30 1.64
CA SER A 99 -11.42 8.11 0.60
C SER A 99 -10.54 8.25 -0.62
N LEU A 100 -11.15 8.20 -1.81
CA LEU A 100 -10.51 8.51 -3.08
C LEU A 100 -9.99 9.96 -3.16
N ARG A 101 -10.36 10.83 -2.21
CA ARG A 101 -9.84 12.22 -2.14
C ARG A 101 -8.42 12.31 -1.57
N SER A 102 -7.86 11.20 -1.08
CA SER A 102 -6.50 11.18 -0.57
C SER A 102 -5.48 11.46 -1.68
N LEU A 103 -4.55 12.35 -1.41
CA LEU A 103 -3.47 12.70 -2.34
C LEU A 103 -2.58 11.48 -2.67
N HIS A 104 -2.41 10.53 -1.72
CA HIS A 104 -1.68 9.28 -1.97
C HIS A 104 -2.36 8.43 -3.05
N VAL A 105 -3.70 8.38 -3.07
CA VAL A 105 -4.45 7.67 -4.11
C VAL A 105 -4.24 8.32 -5.46
N TRP A 106 -4.34 9.65 -5.54
CA TRP A 106 -4.15 10.36 -6.80
C TRP A 106 -2.73 10.21 -7.36
N THR A 107 -1.70 10.26 -6.51
CA THR A 107 -0.32 10.01 -6.97
C THR A 107 -0.11 8.58 -7.40
N PHE A 108 -0.74 7.61 -6.74
CA PHE A 108 -0.73 6.20 -7.12
C PHE A 108 -1.36 5.97 -8.49
N LEU A 109 -2.58 6.50 -8.72
CA LEU A 109 -3.27 6.42 -10.00
C LEU A 109 -2.51 7.17 -11.12
N LEU A 110 -1.94 8.33 -10.81
CA LEU A 110 -1.12 9.08 -11.77
C LEU A 110 0.08 8.25 -12.24
N ALA A 111 0.77 7.55 -11.32
CA ALA A 111 1.89 6.69 -11.67
C ALA A 111 1.47 5.55 -12.62
N GLN A 112 0.29 4.94 -12.39
CA GLN A 112 -0.27 3.92 -13.28
C GLN A 112 -0.63 4.50 -14.65
N VAL A 113 -1.26 5.67 -14.70
CA VAL A 113 -1.59 6.35 -15.97
C VAL A 113 -0.33 6.67 -16.77
N LEU A 114 0.77 7.08 -16.10
CA LEU A 114 2.04 7.32 -16.78
C LEU A 114 2.63 6.03 -17.38
N VAL A 115 2.57 4.91 -16.64
CA VAL A 115 3.02 3.60 -17.13
C VAL A 115 2.20 3.19 -18.36
N VAL A 116 0.87 3.23 -18.27
CA VAL A 116 -0.02 2.86 -19.39
C VAL A 116 0.18 3.79 -20.59
N GLY A 117 0.27 5.10 -20.35
CA GLY A 117 0.48 6.09 -21.40
C GLY A 117 1.79 5.86 -22.15
N GLN A 118 2.87 5.54 -21.44
CA GLN A 118 4.16 5.22 -22.06
C GLN A 118 4.10 3.94 -22.88
N LEU A 119 3.47 2.89 -22.37
CA LEU A 119 3.28 1.63 -23.10
C LEU A 119 2.50 1.83 -24.41
N MET A 120 1.46 2.65 -24.39
CA MET A 120 0.69 2.96 -25.58
C MET A 120 1.46 3.81 -26.61
N MET A 121 2.46 4.60 -26.16
CA MET A 121 3.30 5.40 -27.06
C MET A 121 4.42 4.59 -27.70
N LEU A 122 4.83 3.47 -27.11
CA LEU A 122 5.84 2.56 -27.66
C LEU A 122 5.18 1.71 -28.77
N GLN A 123 5.24 2.18 -30.00
CA GLN A 123 4.65 1.52 -31.19
C GLN A 123 5.21 0.10 -31.47
N SER A 124 6.27 -0.31 -30.79
CA SER A 124 6.96 -1.61 -30.96
C SER A 124 6.56 -2.65 -29.91
N VAL A 125 5.67 -2.31 -28.96
CA VAL A 125 5.30 -3.25 -27.88
C VAL A 125 4.23 -4.19 -28.38
N GLU A 126 4.46 -5.49 -28.17
CA GLU A 126 3.45 -6.52 -28.49
C GLU A 126 2.15 -6.24 -27.74
N THR A 127 1.02 -6.29 -28.45
CA THR A 127 -0.32 -6.05 -27.87
C THR A 127 -0.61 -6.97 -26.68
N GLU A 128 -0.05 -8.18 -26.67
CA GLU A 128 -0.19 -9.16 -25.60
C GLU A 128 0.48 -8.67 -24.30
N LEU A 129 1.65 -8.05 -24.39
CA LEU A 129 2.34 -7.50 -23.23
C LEU A 129 1.57 -6.34 -22.61
N VAL A 130 1.06 -5.41 -23.45
CA VAL A 130 0.23 -4.29 -23.00
C VAL A 130 -1.05 -4.80 -22.31
N ALA A 131 -1.71 -5.79 -22.91
CA ALA A 131 -2.92 -6.38 -22.33
C ALA A 131 -2.63 -7.05 -20.97
N PHE A 132 -1.49 -7.74 -20.84
CA PHE A 132 -1.05 -8.36 -19.61
C PHE A 132 -0.81 -7.33 -18.50
N GLU A 133 -0.07 -6.26 -18.76
CA GLU A 133 0.20 -5.22 -17.78
C GLU A 133 -1.06 -4.45 -17.37
N LEU A 134 -1.94 -4.12 -18.32
CA LEU A 134 -3.26 -3.55 -18.04
C LEU A 134 -4.10 -4.50 -17.16
N GLY A 135 -4.04 -5.80 -17.42
CA GLY A 135 -4.70 -6.81 -16.61
C GLY A 135 -4.20 -6.80 -15.16
N ILE A 136 -2.89 -6.73 -14.94
CA ILE A 136 -2.28 -6.65 -13.61
C ILE A 136 -2.70 -5.36 -12.90
N LEU A 137 -2.59 -4.19 -13.54
CA LEU A 137 -2.98 -2.91 -12.95
C LEU A 137 -4.46 -2.91 -12.56
N THR A 138 -5.34 -3.39 -13.46
CA THR A 138 -6.77 -3.51 -13.18
C THR A 138 -7.03 -4.43 -11.98
N PHE A 139 -6.31 -5.56 -11.89
CA PHE A 139 -6.42 -6.47 -10.76
C PHE A 139 -5.96 -5.82 -9.45
N VAL A 140 -4.83 -5.10 -9.46
CA VAL A 140 -4.33 -4.35 -8.29
C VAL A 140 -5.35 -3.31 -7.83
N ASP A 141 -5.98 -2.59 -8.75
CA ASP A 141 -6.96 -1.56 -8.44
C ASP A 141 -8.24 -2.15 -7.86
N LEU A 142 -8.78 -3.20 -8.47
CA LEU A 142 -9.97 -3.90 -7.96
C LEU A 142 -9.72 -4.49 -6.57
N MET A 143 -8.56 -5.12 -6.37
CA MET A 143 -8.15 -5.65 -5.08
C MET A 143 -8.01 -4.53 -4.04
N THR A 144 -7.38 -3.41 -4.41
CA THR A 144 -7.23 -2.24 -3.54
C THR A 144 -8.59 -1.68 -3.11
N LEU A 145 -9.51 -1.49 -4.06
CA LEU A 145 -10.88 -1.03 -3.78
C LEU A 145 -11.63 -2.01 -2.86
N GLY A 146 -11.51 -3.31 -3.13
CA GLY A 146 -12.12 -4.35 -2.30
C GLY A 146 -11.62 -4.32 -0.85
N LEU A 147 -10.30 -4.26 -0.66
CA LEU A 147 -9.68 -4.23 0.66
C LEU A 147 -9.98 -2.93 1.42
N VAL A 148 -9.99 -1.77 0.74
CA VAL A 148 -10.42 -0.50 1.35
C VAL A 148 -11.86 -0.61 1.85
N ARG A 149 -12.75 -1.22 1.05
CA ARG A 149 -14.15 -1.40 1.45
C ARG A 149 -14.30 -2.32 2.65
N ILE A 150 -13.58 -3.44 2.69
CA ILE A 150 -13.56 -4.36 3.84
C ILE A 150 -13.10 -3.61 5.09
N ARG A 151 -12.03 -2.82 5.00
CA ARG A 151 -11.51 -2.04 6.11
C ARG A 151 -12.49 -1.02 6.65
N ILE A 152 -13.20 -0.32 5.76
CA ILE A 152 -14.26 0.63 6.17
C ILE A 152 -15.37 -0.10 6.94
N VAL A 153 -15.80 -1.27 6.46
CA VAL A 153 -16.83 -2.07 7.14
C VAL A 153 -16.34 -2.55 8.52
N GLU A 154 -15.10 -2.98 8.65
CA GLU A 154 -14.50 -3.36 9.94
C GLU A 154 -14.47 -2.19 10.93
N ASP A 155 -13.98 -1.02 10.48
CA ASP A 155 -13.96 0.20 11.30
C ASP A 155 -15.36 0.61 11.77
N LEU A 156 -16.38 0.48 10.91
CA LEU A 156 -17.78 0.75 11.27
C LEU A 156 -18.31 -0.25 12.31
N LYS A 157 -18.00 -1.54 12.16
CA LYS A 157 -18.38 -2.58 13.14
C LYS A 157 -17.74 -2.32 14.49
N GLU A 158 -16.47 -1.95 14.54
CA GLU A 158 -15.77 -1.60 15.78
C GLU A 158 -16.40 -0.36 16.45
N ALA A 159 -16.72 0.67 15.67
CA ALA A 159 -17.38 1.87 16.18
C ALA A 159 -18.77 1.55 16.77
N GLN A 160 -19.53 0.70 16.09
CA GLN A 160 -20.86 0.25 16.54
C GLN A 160 -20.78 -0.59 17.80
N ALA A 161 -19.79 -1.49 17.91
CA ALA A 161 -19.57 -2.28 19.12
C ALA A 161 -19.23 -1.39 20.33
N LYS A 162 -18.38 -0.36 20.13
CA LYS A 162 -18.06 0.62 21.17
C LYS A 162 -19.29 1.41 21.62
N GLN A 163 -20.12 1.86 20.68
CA GLN A 163 -21.38 2.55 20.99
C GLN A 163 -22.32 1.66 21.79
N ASN A 164 -22.52 0.40 21.39
CA ASN A 164 -23.37 -0.54 22.10
C ASN A 164 -22.86 -0.80 23.53
N ALA A 165 -21.55 -0.92 23.71
CA ALA A 165 -20.96 -1.07 25.05
C ALA A 165 -21.23 0.16 25.94
N GLN A 166 -21.13 1.38 25.39
CA GLN A 166 -21.45 2.61 26.12
C GLN A 166 -22.93 2.69 26.50
N ILE A 167 -23.84 2.33 25.59
CA ILE A 167 -25.29 2.29 25.86
C ILE A 167 -25.60 1.31 27.00
N ASN A 168 -25.00 0.12 26.96
CA ASN A 168 -25.21 -0.89 28.01
C ASN A 168 -24.69 -0.42 29.36
N LEU A 169 -23.56 0.29 29.42
CA LEU A 169 -23.05 0.89 30.66
C LEU A 169 -24.02 1.94 31.21
N LEU A 170 -24.52 2.85 30.37
CA LEU A 170 -25.50 3.87 30.78
C LEU A 170 -26.81 3.26 31.27
N LEU A 171 -27.30 2.21 30.62
CA LEU A 171 -28.47 1.49 31.04
C LEU A 171 -28.28 0.84 32.42
N ALA A 172 -27.14 0.19 32.66
CA ALA A 172 -26.80 -0.41 33.94
C ALA A 172 -26.67 0.64 35.07
N GLU A 173 -26.08 1.80 34.76
CA GLU A 173 -25.96 2.90 35.72
C GLU A 173 -27.32 3.53 36.08
N ASN A 174 -28.20 3.69 35.08
CA ASN A 174 -29.55 4.19 35.26
C ASN A 174 -30.41 3.22 36.11
N GLU A 175 -30.29 1.92 35.87
CA GLU A 175 -30.96 0.89 36.66
C GLU A 175 -30.47 0.86 38.11
N ARG A 176 -29.16 1.01 38.34
CA ARG A 176 -28.59 1.16 39.69
C ARG A 176 -29.13 2.39 40.43
N SER A 177 -29.21 3.52 39.73
CA SER A 177 -29.75 4.76 40.29
C SER A 177 -31.22 4.61 40.65
N ARG A 178 -32.01 3.94 39.83
CA ARG A 178 -33.42 3.66 40.08
C ARG A 178 -33.61 2.78 41.30
N ILE A 179 -32.86 1.68 41.41
CA ILE A 179 -32.92 0.78 42.57
C ILE A 179 -32.51 1.50 43.86
N GLY A 180 -31.50 2.40 43.79
CA GLY A 180 -31.04 3.19 44.94
C GLY A 180 -32.02 4.30 45.37
N GLN A 181 -33.00 4.68 44.54
CA GLN A 181 -34.06 5.63 44.89
C GLN A 181 -35.32 4.94 45.46
N ASP A 182 -35.49 3.66 45.18
CA ASP A 182 -36.64 2.85 45.62
C ASP A 182 -36.40 2.21 47.01
N LEU A 183 -35.20 2.37 47.60
CA LEU A 183 -34.80 1.93 48.94
C LEU A 183 -34.74 3.11 49.91
#